data_f5a9b9795f653a5b05e07a936acf6bbe
#
_entry.id   f5a9b9795f653a5b05e07a936acf6bbe
#
_cell.length_a   1.000
_cell.length_b   1.000
_cell.length_c   1.000
_cell.angle_alpha   90.00
_cell.angle_beta   90.00
_cell.angle_gamma   90.00
#
_symmetry.space_group_name_H-M   'P 1'
#
loop_
_entity.id
_entity.type
_entity.pdbx_description
1 polymer ?
#
loop_
_entity_poly.entity_id
_entity_poly.type
_entity_poly.pdbx_seq_one_letter_code
_entity_poly.pdbx_strand_id
1 'polypeptide(L)'
;MNCKILIVEDEPKLREVLCDYFVSRGERPEGVADGLQALERLEERFDAVLLDIMMPGLDGLSVCRAVRRNSGVPIIFLTALSDEEDKLLGYELGADDYVTKPFTMSVLYAKTMALIRRSRGSMLHGDRLEAAGLTLELSAQRVLAGGKEISLTPKEYALLRCLMEHRNMVMSREQLLAQCWGYDYEGEDRAVDTHIKRLREKLGDYAGCIKTVIKSGYRLEG
;
A
#
# COMPACT_ATOMS: atom_id res chain seq x y z
N MET A 1 -7.25 -4.42 16.81
CA MET A 1 -8.19 -3.73 15.88
C MET A 1 -9.26 -4.76 15.56
N ASN A 2 -10.51 -4.43 15.50
CA ASN A 2 -11.57 -5.41 15.20
C ASN A 2 -11.88 -5.36 13.68
N CYS A 3 -10.94 -5.86 12.86
CA CYS A 3 -11.02 -5.78 11.40
C CYS A 3 -11.86 -6.94 10.84
N LYS A 4 -12.72 -6.66 9.85
CA LYS A 4 -13.46 -7.67 9.12
C LYS A 4 -12.65 -8.13 7.91
N ILE A 5 -12.26 -9.41 7.88
CA ILE A 5 -11.35 -9.97 6.88
C ILE A 5 -12.05 -11.12 6.17
N LEU A 6 -12.16 -11.06 4.84
CA LEU A 6 -12.64 -12.17 4.06
C LEU A 6 -11.47 -13.12 3.73
N ILE A 7 -11.66 -14.41 4.00
CA ILE A 7 -10.68 -15.47 3.72
C ILE A 7 -11.31 -16.41 2.69
N VAL A 8 -10.76 -16.41 1.48
CA VAL A 8 -11.23 -17.21 0.36
C VAL A 8 -10.21 -18.30 0.10
N GLU A 9 -10.53 -19.52 0.51
CA GLU A 9 -9.62 -20.68 0.50
C GLU A 9 -10.46 -21.96 0.31
N ASP A 10 -10.19 -22.77 -0.69
CA ASP A 10 -10.97 -23.98 -0.98
C ASP A 10 -10.65 -25.12 -0.01
N GLU A 11 -9.40 -25.20 0.50
CA GLU A 11 -9.02 -26.23 1.47
C GLU A 11 -9.66 -25.96 2.85
N PRO A 12 -10.60 -26.83 3.34
CA PRO A 12 -11.35 -26.55 4.56
C PRO A 12 -10.45 -26.41 5.81
N LYS A 13 -9.43 -27.25 5.92
CA LYS A 13 -8.51 -27.24 7.09
C LYS A 13 -7.69 -25.95 7.15
N LEU A 14 -7.15 -25.51 6.01
CA LEU A 14 -6.36 -24.29 5.96
C LEU A 14 -7.24 -23.07 6.23
N ARG A 15 -8.45 -23.03 5.66
CA ARG A 15 -9.44 -21.99 5.90
C ARG A 15 -9.80 -21.87 7.39
N GLU A 16 -10.06 -23.00 8.06
CA GLU A 16 -10.35 -23.05 9.49
C GLU A 16 -9.18 -22.51 10.32
N VAL A 17 -7.97 -22.99 10.07
CA VAL A 17 -6.75 -22.55 10.78
C VAL A 17 -6.49 -21.07 10.58
N LEU A 18 -6.71 -20.54 9.39
CA LEU A 18 -6.62 -19.11 9.12
C LEU A 18 -7.64 -18.32 9.94
N CYS A 19 -8.92 -18.72 9.90
CA CYS A 19 -9.97 -18.08 10.68
C CYS A 19 -9.63 -18.07 12.17
N ASP A 20 -9.28 -19.22 12.74
CA ASP A 20 -8.96 -19.36 14.16
C ASP A 20 -7.78 -18.48 14.57
N TYR A 21 -6.75 -18.42 13.71
CA TYR A 21 -5.59 -17.56 13.99
C TYR A 21 -5.99 -16.08 14.05
N PHE A 22 -6.77 -15.58 13.08
CA PHE A 22 -7.21 -14.19 13.07
C PHE A 22 -8.17 -13.89 14.23
N VAL A 23 -9.07 -14.80 14.59
CA VAL A 23 -9.93 -14.68 15.80
C VAL A 23 -9.06 -14.59 17.06
N SER A 24 -8.03 -15.42 17.19
CA SER A 24 -7.13 -15.38 18.35
C SER A 24 -6.39 -14.05 18.52
N ARG A 25 -6.30 -13.26 17.45
CA ARG A 25 -5.71 -11.91 17.43
C ARG A 25 -6.74 -10.79 17.61
N GLY A 26 -8.01 -11.13 17.84
CA GLY A 26 -9.09 -10.16 18.07
C GLY A 26 -9.68 -9.57 16.80
N GLU A 27 -9.50 -10.23 15.65
CA GLU A 27 -10.09 -9.82 14.37
C GLU A 27 -11.38 -10.63 14.09
N ARG A 28 -12.13 -10.24 13.07
CA ARG A 28 -13.37 -10.88 12.62
C ARG A 28 -13.20 -11.47 11.22
N PRO A 29 -12.58 -12.64 11.10
CA PRO A 29 -12.47 -13.32 9.82
C PRO A 29 -13.82 -13.93 9.43
N GLU A 30 -14.05 -14.00 8.14
CA GLU A 30 -15.12 -14.73 7.51
C GLU A 30 -14.55 -15.61 6.41
N GLY A 31 -14.72 -16.93 6.52
CA GLY A 31 -14.17 -17.90 5.57
C GLY A 31 -15.20 -18.35 4.56
N VAL A 32 -14.83 -18.34 3.27
CA VAL A 32 -15.62 -18.87 2.16
C VAL A 32 -14.81 -19.86 1.33
N ALA A 33 -15.48 -20.83 0.68
CA ALA A 33 -14.82 -21.95 0.05
C ALA A 33 -14.48 -21.74 -1.43
N ASP A 34 -15.08 -20.75 -2.09
CA ASP A 34 -14.93 -20.55 -3.53
C ASP A 34 -15.14 -19.09 -3.94
N GLY A 35 -14.80 -18.79 -5.19
CA GLY A 35 -14.86 -17.44 -5.75
C GLY A 35 -16.27 -16.89 -5.91
N LEU A 36 -17.30 -17.73 -6.09
CA LEU A 36 -18.68 -17.25 -6.20
C LEU A 36 -19.20 -16.76 -4.84
N GLN A 37 -18.99 -17.54 -3.78
CA GLN A 37 -19.29 -17.12 -2.41
C GLN A 37 -18.52 -15.85 -2.05
N ALA A 38 -17.26 -15.74 -2.49
CA ALA A 38 -16.47 -14.53 -2.25
C ALA A 38 -17.11 -13.29 -2.86
N LEU A 39 -17.59 -13.37 -4.11
CA LEU A 39 -18.25 -12.23 -4.77
C LEU A 39 -19.56 -11.85 -4.10
N GLU A 40 -20.38 -12.81 -3.66
CA GLU A 40 -21.60 -12.56 -2.90
C GLU A 40 -21.31 -11.84 -1.58
N ARG A 41 -20.27 -12.27 -0.86
CA ARG A 41 -19.91 -11.66 0.43
C ARG A 41 -19.29 -10.28 0.26
N LEU A 42 -18.62 -10.00 -0.84
CA LEU A 42 -18.00 -8.70 -1.13
C LEU A 42 -19.01 -7.59 -1.48
N GLU A 43 -20.31 -7.87 -1.48
CA GLU A 43 -21.36 -6.84 -1.40
C GLU A 43 -21.32 -6.13 -0.04
N GLU A 44 -20.81 -6.79 1.00
CA GLU A 44 -20.53 -6.18 2.31
C GLU A 44 -19.11 -5.56 2.33
N ARG A 45 -18.87 -4.67 3.31
CA ARG A 45 -17.56 -4.05 3.48
C ARG A 45 -16.63 -4.94 4.29
N PHE A 46 -15.47 -5.22 3.71
CA PHE A 46 -14.33 -5.86 4.36
C PHE A 46 -13.15 -4.89 4.43
N ASP A 47 -12.28 -5.10 5.42
CA ASP A 47 -11.04 -4.33 5.59
C ASP A 47 -9.87 -4.90 4.78
N ALA A 48 -9.91 -6.20 4.51
CA ALA A 48 -8.99 -6.91 3.62
C ALA A 48 -9.59 -8.23 3.11
N VAL A 49 -9.03 -8.73 2.02
CA VAL A 49 -9.34 -10.05 1.43
C VAL A 49 -8.06 -10.85 1.35
N LEU A 50 -8.05 -12.06 1.91
CA LEU A 50 -7.05 -13.08 1.68
C LEU A 50 -7.63 -14.04 0.65
N LEU A 51 -6.97 -14.23 -0.49
CA LEU A 51 -7.56 -14.87 -1.66
C LEU A 51 -6.62 -15.91 -2.24
N ASP A 52 -7.00 -17.17 -2.18
CA ASP A 52 -6.26 -18.19 -2.91
C ASP A 52 -6.43 -17.99 -4.42
N ILE A 53 -5.35 -18.14 -5.16
CA ILE A 53 -5.38 -18.09 -6.62
C ILE A 53 -5.95 -19.39 -7.20
N MET A 54 -5.53 -20.52 -6.64
CA MET A 54 -5.78 -21.84 -7.19
C MET A 54 -7.04 -22.48 -6.60
N MET A 55 -8.21 -21.99 -6.98
CA MET A 55 -9.49 -22.54 -6.54
C MET A 55 -10.28 -23.16 -7.68
N PRO A 56 -11.04 -24.23 -7.45
CA PRO A 56 -11.91 -24.81 -8.46
C PRO A 56 -13.06 -23.86 -8.83
N GLY A 57 -13.44 -23.87 -10.11
CA GLY A 57 -14.50 -23.01 -10.62
C GLY A 57 -14.04 -21.60 -10.93
N LEU A 58 -14.40 -20.62 -10.12
CA LEU A 58 -13.96 -19.24 -10.28
C LEU A 58 -12.65 -19.03 -9.52
N ASP A 59 -11.54 -18.88 -10.26
CA ASP A 59 -10.21 -18.68 -9.70
C ASP A 59 -10.03 -17.31 -9.02
N GLY A 60 -8.99 -17.20 -8.16
CA GLY A 60 -8.74 -15.98 -7.41
C GLY A 60 -8.40 -14.77 -8.27
N LEU A 61 -7.77 -14.95 -9.44
CA LEU A 61 -7.46 -13.85 -10.35
C LEU A 61 -8.75 -13.25 -10.94
N SER A 62 -9.70 -14.10 -11.29
CA SER A 62 -11.02 -13.69 -11.77
C SER A 62 -11.83 -12.97 -10.70
N VAL A 63 -11.78 -13.45 -9.44
CA VAL A 63 -12.39 -12.77 -8.29
C VAL A 63 -11.76 -11.39 -8.10
N CYS A 64 -10.42 -11.29 -8.07
CA CYS A 64 -9.71 -10.03 -7.93
C CYS A 64 -10.12 -9.02 -9.00
N ARG A 65 -10.14 -9.45 -10.27
CA ARG A 65 -10.56 -8.62 -11.40
C ARG A 65 -12.00 -8.11 -11.26
N ALA A 66 -12.90 -8.95 -10.80
CA ALA A 66 -14.30 -8.57 -10.55
C ALA A 66 -14.41 -7.53 -9.43
N VAL A 67 -13.70 -7.75 -8.31
CA VAL A 67 -13.67 -6.85 -7.15
C VAL A 67 -13.10 -5.48 -7.52
N ARG A 68 -12.02 -5.44 -8.28
CA ARG A 68 -11.34 -4.19 -8.68
C ARG A 68 -12.17 -3.26 -9.55
N ARG A 69 -13.23 -3.75 -10.18
CA ARG A 69 -14.17 -2.88 -10.93
C ARG A 69 -14.89 -1.88 -10.04
N ASN A 70 -15.15 -2.25 -8.77
CA ASN A 70 -16.03 -1.47 -7.88
C ASN A 70 -15.46 -1.25 -6.47
N SER A 71 -14.30 -1.84 -6.14
CA SER A 71 -13.76 -1.80 -4.78
C SER A 71 -12.23 -1.69 -4.76
N GLY A 72 -11.73 -0.81 -3.89
CA GLY A 72 -10.32 -0.69 -3.52
C GLY A 72 -9.94 -1.47 -2.25
N VAL A 73 -10.73 -2.48 -1.84
CA VAL A 73 -10.41 -3.30 -0.66
C VAL A 73 -9.03 -3.95 -0.83
N PRO A 74 -8.14 -3.90 0.17
CA PRO A 74 -6.86 -4.57 0.11
C PRO A 74 -6.99 -6.08 -0.16
N ILE A 75 -6.25 -6.60 -1.16
CA ILE A 75 -6.23 -8.02 -1.53
C ILE A 75 -4.82 -8.56 -1.39
N ILE A 76 -4.67 -9.64 -0.63
CA ILE A 76 -3.45 -10.44 -0.55
C ILE A 76 -3.73 -11.79 -1.21
N PHE A 77 -2.96 -12.13 -2.23
CA PHE A 77 -3.02 -13.47 -2.77
C PHE A 77 -2.27 -14.48 -1.91
N LEU A 78 -2.91 -15.63 -1.68
CA LEU A 78 -2.28 -16.83 -1.16
C LEU A 78 -2.00 -17.73 -2.36
N THR A 79 -0.76 -18.11 -2.62
CA THR A 79 -0.42 -18.82 -3.85
C THR A 79 0.64 -19.89 -3.63
N ALA A 80 0.49 -21.02 -4.29
CA ALA A 80 1.54 -22.02 -4.42
C ALA A 80 2.53 -21.70 -5.55
N LEU A 81 2.22 -20.69 -6.38
CA LEU A 81 3.03 -20.30 -7.53
C LEU A 81 4.26 -19.52 -7.05
N SER A 82 5.44 -20.03 -7.42
CA SER A 82 6.74 -19.43 -7.10
C SER A 82 7.30 -18.58 -8.24
N ASP A 83 6.74 -18.71 -9.45
CA ASP A 83 7.30 -18.11 -10.64
C ASP A 83 7.02 -16.60 -10.73
N GLU A 84 8.03 -15.86 -11.21
CA GLU A 84 7.97 -14.40 -11.30
C GLU A 84 6.88 -13.91 -12.28
N GLU A 85 6.61 -14.67 -13.34
CA GLU A 85 5.59 -14.33 -14.34
C GLU A 85 4.18 -14.31 -13.75
N ASP A 86 3.86 -15.26 -12.85
CA ASP A 86 2.55 -15.33 -12.20
C ASP A 86 2.36 -14.21 -11.17
N LYS A 87 3.45 -13.78 -10.50
CA LYS A 87 3.43 -12.62 -9.60
C LYS A 87 3.22 -11.31 -10.37
N LEU A 88 3.87 -11.16 -11.53
CA LEU A 88 3.69 -10.00 -12.40
C LEU A 88 2.23 -9.89 -12.88
N LEU A 89 1.63 -11.00 -13.32
CA LEU A 89 0.24 -11.03 -13.74
C LEU A 89 -0.73 -10.58 -12.66
N GLY A 90 -0.48 -10.97 -11.43
CA GLY A 90 -1.34 -10.57 -10.32
C GLY A 90 -1.17 -9.10 -9.91
N TYR A 91 0.04 -8.52 -10.00
CA TYR A 91 0.23 -7.08 -9.79
C TYR A 91 -0.47 -6.26 -10.88
N GLU A 92 -0.44 -6.70 -12.13
CA GLU A 92 -1.18 -6.09 -13.23
C GLU A 92 -2.71 -6.14 -13.01
N LEU A 93 -3.20 -7.15 -12.30
CA LEU A 93 -4.62 -7.30 -11.93
C LEU A 93 -5.02 -6.50 -10.69
N GLY A 94 -4.06 -5.83 -10.03
CA GLY A 94 -4.32 -4.92 -8.93
C GLY A 94 -4.33 -5.56 -7.54
N ALA A 95 -3.65 -6.68 -7.35
CA ALA A 95 -3.37 -7.19 -6.00
C ALA A 95 -2.39 -6.27 -5.26
N ASP A 96 -2.55 -6.16 -3.95
CA ASP A 96 -1.73 -5.28 -3.11
C ASP A 96 -0.50 -6.00 -2.54
N ASP A 97 -0.54 -7.34 -2.40
CA ASP A 97 0.57 -8.16 -1.92
C ASP A 97 0.35 -9.65 -2.22
N TYR A 98 1.41 -10.45 -2.02
CA TYR A 98 1.43 -11.91 -2.18
C TYR A 98 2.04 -12.59 -0.97
N VAL A 99 1.55 -13.80 -0.70
CA VAL A 99 2.13 -14.71 0.28
C VAL A 99 2.17 -16.11 -0.34
N THR A 100 3.40 -16.61 -0.56
CA THR A 100 3.60 -17.94 -1.16
C THR A 100 3.40 -19.05 -0.11
N LYS A 101 2.65 -20.09 -0.47
CA LYS A 101 2.51 -21.32 0.32
C LYS A 101 3.79 -22.19 0.17
N PRO A 102 4.36 -22.75 1.26
CA PRO A 102 3.91 -22.65 2.64
C PRO A 102 4.33 -21.32 3.30
N PHE A 103 3.48 -20.76 4.15
CA PHE A 103 3.73 -19.52 4.87
C PHE A 103 3.57 -19.66 6.38
N THR A 104 4.16 -18.73 7.13
CA THR A 104 3.94 -18.62 8.57
C THR A 104 2.77 -17.69 8.86
N MET A 105 1.85 -18.10 9.75
CA MET A 105 0.67 -17.34 10.13
C MET A 105 1.00 -15.93 10.64
N SER A 106 2.11 -15.78 11.38
CA SER A 106 2.56 -14.48 11.88
C SER A 106 2.97 -13.52 10.78
N VAL A 107 3.61 -14.01 9.71
CA VAL A 107 3.99 -13.19 8.54
C VAL A 107 2.74 -12.75 7.76
N LEU A 108 1.82 -13.69 7.49
CA LEU A 108 0.56 -13.37 6.83
C LEU A 108 -0.24 -12.33 7.62
N TYR A 109 -0.39 -12.51 8.92
CA TYR A 109 -1.08 -11.56 9.79
C TYR A 109 -0.41 -10.18 9.77
N ALA A 110 0.93 -10.12 9.91
CA ALA A 110 1.66 -8.85 9.89
C ALA A 110 1.48 -8.09 8.57
N LYS A 111 1.54 -8.79 7.43
CA LYS A 111 1.30 -8.23 6.10
C LYS A 111 -0.14 -7.71 5.97
N THR A 112 -1.14 -8.52 6.36
CA THR A 112 -2.55 -8.15 6.32
C THR A 112 -2.81 -6.88 7.14
N MET A 113 -2.32 -6.83 8.38
CA MET A 113 -2.50 -5.67 9.25
C MET A 113 -1.75 -4.43 8.76
N ALA A 114 -0.60 -4.60 8.11
CA ALA A 114 0.13 -3.49 7.49
C ALA A 114 -0.64 -2.90 6.30
N LEU A 115 -1.25 -3.75 5.46
CA LEU A 115 -2.10 -3.32 4.35
C LEU A 115 -3.36 -2.61 4.83
N ILE A 116 -4.07 -3.18 5.82
CA ILE A 116 -5.25 -2.55 6.42
C ILE A 116 -4.90 -1.17 7.01
N ARG A 117 -3.77 -1.06 7.72
CA ARG A 117 -3.33 0.24 8.25
C ARG A 117 -3.06 1.25 7.15
N ARG A 118 -2.40 0.84 6.05
CA ARG A 118 -2.16 1.71 4.89
C ARG A 118 -3.46 2.14 4.23
N SER A 119 -4.38 1.22 4.00
CA SER A 119 -5.69 1.50 3.42
C SER A 119 -6.54 2.40 4.32
N ARG A 120 -6.60 2.13 5.63
CA ARG A 120 -7.30 2.99 6.60
C ARG A 120 -6.60 4.32 6.82
N GLY A 121 -5.28 4.38 6.77
CA GLY A 121 -4.52 5.62 6.80
C GLY A 121 -4.83 6.49 5.59
N SER A 122 -5.03 5.90 4.44
CA SER A 122 -5.58 6.57 3.25
C SER A 122 -7.04 7.02 3.44
N MET A 123 -7.85 6.29 4.24
CA MET A 123 -9.25 6.67 4.53
C MET A 123 -9.40 7.64 5.71
N LEU A 124 -8.50 7.57 6.73
CA LEU A 124 -8.56 8.45 7.91
C LEU A 124 -7.96 9.84 7.68
N HIS A 125 -7.17 9.98 6.61
CA HIS A 125 -6.67 11.26 6.13
C HIS A 125 -7.17 11.52 4.72
N GLY A 126 -8.43 11.21 4.39
CA GLY A 126 -9.02 11.48 3.08
C GLY A 126 -7.96 11.54 1.98
N ASP A 127 -8.24 11.42 0.75
CA ASP A 127 -7.39 11.55 -0.43
C ASP A 127 -6.35 12.72 -0.41
N ARG A 128 -6.01 13.21 0.80
CA ARG A 128 -5.16 14.37 1.08
C ARG A 128 -4.18 14.11 2.22
N LEU A 129 -2.92 14.44 1.97
CA LEU A 129 -1.91 14.63 3.02
C LEU A 129 -1.74 16.11 3.26
N GLU A 130 -1.78 16.52 4.54
CA GLU A 130 -1.62 17.91 4.92
C GLU A 130 -0.48 18.07 5.94
N ALA A 131 0.48 18.93 5.62
CA ALA A 131 1.57 19.27 6.51
C ALA A 131 2.19 20.64 6.13
N ALA A 132 2.55 21.44 7.09
CA ALA A 132 3.29 22.70 6.88
C ALA A 132 2.66 23.66 5.86
N GLY A 133 1.33 23.70 5.73
CA GLY A 133 0.64 24.52 4.72
C GLY A 133 0.65 23.93 3.30
N LEU A 134 1.12 22.69 3.16
CA LEU A 134 1.06 21.91 1.93
C LEU A 134 -0.10 20.91 1.99
N THR A 135 -0.77 20.70 0.86
CA THR A 135 -1.81 19.68 0.69
C THR A 135 -1.49 18.84 -0.55
N LEU A 136 -1.38 17.53 -0.41
CA LEU A 136 -1.32 16.58 -1.50
C LEU A 136 -2.67 15.91 -1.66
N GLU A 137 -3.28 16.03 -2.83
CA GLU A 137 -4.45 15.27 -3.24
C GLU A 137 -3.98 14.01 -3.98
N LEU A 138 -4.06 12.85 -3.30
CA LEU A 138 -3.40 11.61 -3.75
C LEU A 138 -4.03 11.03 -5.01
N SER A 139 -5.37 10.97 -5.09
CA SER A 139 -6.08 10.46 -6.27
C SER A 139 -5.95 11.37 -7.48
N ALA A 140 -5.96 12.69 -7.27
CA ALA A 140 -5.79 13.67 -8.32
C ALA A 140 -4.32 13.94 -8.68
N GLN A 141 -3.36 13.42 -7.91
CA GLN A 141 -1.93 13.71 -7.99
C GLN A 141 -1.62 15.23 -8.04
N ARG A 142 -2.42 16.02 -7.32
CA ARG A 142 -2.26 17.48 -7.25
C ARG A 142 -1.59 17.89 -5.95
N VAL A 143 -0.87 19.00 -6.03
CA VAL A 143 -0.18 19.59 -4.88
C VAL A 143 -0.61 21.05 -4.74
N LEU A 144 -1.01 21.43 -3.53
CA LEU A 144 -1.36 22.80 -3.19
C LEU A 144 -0.37 23.31 -2.14
N ALA A 145 0.13 24.50 -2.31
CA ALA A 145 0.94 25.23 -1.34
C ALA A 145 0.19 26.52 -0.96
N GLY A 146 -0.23 26.60 0.32
CA GLY A 146 -1.10 27.70 0.77
C GLY A 146 -2.41 27.84 -0.03
N GLY A 147 -2.97 26.71 -0.48
CA GLY A 147 -4.20 26.67 -1.29
C GLY A 147 -4.01 26.97 -2.78
N LYS A 148 -2.78 27.27 -3.25
CA LYS A 148 -2.47 27.45 -4.67
C LYS A 148 -1.85 26.19 -5.24
N GLU A 149 -2.35 25.74 -6.39
CA GLU A 149 -1.81 24.56 -7.08
C GLU A 149 -0.40 24.83 -7.61
N ILE A 150 0.50 23.88 -7.38
CA ILE A 150 1.86 23.88 -7.90
C ILE A 150 2.11 22.65 -8.75
N SER A 151 2.85 22.82 -9.85
CA SER A 151 3.18 21.70 -10.75
C SER A 151 4.50 21.05 -10.36
N LEU A 152 4.44 19.79 -9.96
CA LEU A 152 5.61 18.96 -9.66
C LEU A 152 5.81 17.91 -10.76
N THR A 153 7.08 17.57 -11.01
CA THR A 153 7.40 16.37 -11.80
C THR A 153 7.07 15.10 -11.01
N PRO A 154 6.89 13.93 -11.66
CA PRO A 154 6.59 12.68 -10.96
C PRO A 154 7.55 12.35 -9.82
N LYS A 155 8.85 12.64 -10.00
CA LYS A 155 9.88 12.38 -8.96
C LYS A 155 9.83 13.39 -7.81
N GLU A 156 9.54 14.66 -8.09
CA GLU A 156 9.33 15.67 -7.05
C GLU A 156 8.06 15.38 -6.25
N TYR A 157 6.99 14.95 -6.93
CA TYR A 157 5.75 14.52 -6.28
C TYR A 157 6.00 13.31 -5.36
N ALA A 158 6.69 12.27 -5.87
CA ALA A 158 7.00 11.07 -5.09
C ALA A 158 7.85 11.40 -3.85
N LEU A 159 8.85 12.29 -3.98
CA LEU A 159 9.66 12.75 -2.85
C LEU A 159 8.84 13.50 -1.81
N LEU A 160 8.00 14.45 -2.25
CA LEU A 160 7.15 15.21 -1.33
C LEU A 160 6.17 14.29 -0.61
N ARG A 161 5.52 13.39 -1.33
CA ARG A 161 4.62 12.38 -0.77
C ARG A 161 5.34 11.53 0.28
N CYS A 162 6.50 10.96 -0.06
CA CYS A 162 7.28 10.13 0.84
C CYS A 162 7.65 10.89 2.14
N LEU A 163 8.09 12.14 2.02
CA LEU A 163 8.44 12.97 3.18
C LEU A 163 7.21 13.34 4.03
N MET A 164 6.04 13.55 3.43
CA MET A 164 4.80 13.84 4.15
C MET A 164 4.24 12.59 4.85
N GLU A 165 4.33 11.41 4.23
CA GLU A 165 3.95 10.12 4.83
C GLU A 165 4.85 9.78 6.04
N HIS A 166 6.12 10.22 6.02
CA HIS A 166 7.10 10.04 7.10
C HIS A 166 7.39 11.35 7.86
N ARG A 167 6.36 12.16 8.06
CA ARG A 167 6.45 13.46 8.73
C ARG A 167 7.21 13.38 10.04
N ASN A 168 8.11 14.34 10.29
CA ASN A 168 8.99 14.45 11.45
C ASN A 168 10.02 13.29 11.59
N MET A 169 10.10 12.37 10.65
CA MET A 169 11.13 11.33 10.59
C MET A 169 12.24 11.72 9.62
N VAL A 170 13.47 11.37 9.96
CA VAL A 170 14.61 11.54 9.05
C VAL A 170 14.63 10.38 8.06
N MET A 171 14.51 10.69 6.78
CA MET A 171 14.64 9.73 5.68
C MET A 171 16.03 9.84 5.08
N SER A 172 16.78 8.74 5.05
CA SER A 172 18.10 8.72 4.41
C SER A 172 18.00 8.89 2.88
N ARG A 173 19.09 9.28 2.24
CA ARG A 173 19.12 9.38 0.77
C ARG A 173 18.83 8.04 0.11
N GLU A 174 19.38 6.97 0.64
CA GLU A 174 19.16 5.59 0.18
C GLU A 174 17.68 5.19 0.31
N GLN A 175 17.04 5.50 1.46
CA GLN A 175 15.62 5.23 1.66
C GLN A 175 14.74 6.01 0.68
N LEU A 176 15.03 7.30 0.47
CA LEU A 176 14.30 8.13 -0.49
C LEU A 176 14.52 7.65 -1.93
N LEU A 177 15.75 7.21 -2.25
CA LEU A 177 16.08 6.66 -3.56
C LEU A 177 15.29 5.38 -3.81
N ALA A 178 15.37 4.41 -2.89
CA ALA A 178 14.64 3.14 -3.00
C ALA A 178 13.12 3.33 -3.14
N GLN A 179 12.53 4.24 -2.36
CA GLN A 179 11.09 4.48 -2.39
C GLN A 179 10.61 5.26 -3.61
N CYS A 180 11.41 6.19 -4.13
CA CYS A 180 10.99 7.06 -5.23
C CYS A 180 11.51 6.62 -6.61
N TRP A 181 12.59 5.85 -6.68
CA TRP A 181 13.18 5.37 -7.93
C TRP A 181 13.11 3.85 -8.10
N GLY A 182 12.90 3.09 -7.03
CA GLY A 182 12.92 1.64 -7.02
C GLY A 182 14.28 1.08 -6.59
N TYR A 183 14.28 -0.19 -6.19
CA TYR A 183 15.49 -0.88 -5.69
C TYR A 183 16.53 -1.13 -6.79
N ASP A 184 16.13 -1.16 -8.06
CA ASP A 184 17.01 -1.44 -9.21
C ASP A 184 17.63 -0.16 -9.81
N TYR A 185 17.50 0.98 -9.13
CA TYR A 185 18.09 2.22 -9.62
C TYR A 185 19.59 2.28 -9.33
N GLU A 186 20.40 2.17 -10.37
CA GLU A 186 21.88 2.22 -10.32
C GLU A 186 22.47 3.65 -10.26
N GLY A 187 21.63 4.67 -10.06
CA GLY A 187 22.08 6.07 -10.02
C GLY A 187 22.63 6.50 -8.66
N GLU A 188 23.41 7.60 -8.68
CA GLU A 188 24.03 8.16 -7.47
C GLU A 188 23.01 8.79 -6.51
N ASP A 189 23.28 8.76 -5.20
CA ASP A 189 22.54 9.43 -4.11
C ASP A 189 22.32 10.94 -4.35
N ARG A 190 23.18 11.56 -5.14
CA ARG A 190 23.07 12.97 -5.57
C ARG A 190 21.81 13.27 -6.38
N ALA A 191 21.17 12.27 -6.97
CA ALA A 191 19.89 12.45 -7.65
C ALA A 191 18.84 12.99 -6.69
N VAL A 192 18.78 12.47 -5.46
CA VAL A 192 17.86 12.93 -4.41
C VAL A 192 18.12 14.41 -4.10
N ASP A 193 19.37 14.81 -3.89
CA ASP A 193 19.72 16.19 -3.54
C ASP A 193 19.28 17.18 -4.64
N THR A 194 19.47 16.80 -5.91
CA THR A 194 19.05 17.60 -7.06
C THR A 194 17.55 17.79 -7.10
N HIS A 195 16.77 16.72 -6.88
CA HIS A 195 15.31 16.80 -6.90
C HIS A 195 14.77 17.51 -5.65
N ILE A 196 15.38 17.36 -4.48
CA ILE A 196 15.02 18.15 -3.28
C ILE A 196 15.25 19.64 -3.50
N LYS A 197 16.36 20.02 -4.17
CA LYS A 197 16.61 21.42 -4.49
C LYS A 197 15.49 21.99 -5.39
N ARG A 198 15.17 21.30 -6.49
CA ARG A 198 14.11 21.71 -7.41
C ARG A 198 12.73 21.73 -6.74
N LEU A 199 12.45 20.75 -5.88
CA LEU A 199 11.22 20.69 -5.09
C LEU A 199 11.10 21.94 -4.19
N ARG A 200 12.16 22.31 -3.46
CA ARG A 200 12.19 23.52 -2.62
C ARG A 200 11.96 24.79 -3.45
N GLU A 201 12.56 24.91 -4.61
CA GLU A 201 12.37 26.07 -5.53
C GLU A 201 10.88 26.20 -5.91
N LYS A 202 10.19 25.08 -6.19
CA LYS A 202 8.76 25.08 -6.54
C LYS A 202 7.83 25.31 -5.34
N LEU A 203 8.23 24.89 -4.15
CA LEU A 203 7.49 25.11 -2.92
C LEU A 203 7.53 26.57 -2.45
N GLY A 204 8.49 27.37 -2.91
CA GLY A 204 8.61 28.78 -2.58
C GLY A 204 8.68 29.03 -1.06
N ASP A 205 7.75 29.81 -0.51
CA ASP A 205 7.70 30.14 0.91
C ASP A 205 7.54 28.92 1.83
N TYR A 206 7.05 27.79 1.30
CA TYR A 206 6.88 26.54 2.04
C TYR A 206 8.13 25.64 2.00
N ALA A 207 9.18 26.03 1.25
CA ALA A 207 10.41 25.24 1.13
C ALA A 207 11.08 24.92 2.49
N GLY A 208 10.89 25.81 3.44
CA GLY A 208 11.44 25.70 4.80
C GLY A 208 10.95 24.49 5.60
N CYS A 209 9.84 23.84 5.19
CA CYS A 209 9.35 22.63 5.83
C CYS A 209 10.25 21.40 5.58
N ILE A 210 10.97 21.37 4.46
CA ILE A 210 11.92 20.30 4.16
C ILE A 210 13.29 20.67 4.73
N LYS A 211 13.69 20.00 5.82
CA LYS A 211 14.99 20.21 6.47
C LYS A 211 16.03 19.22 5.96
N THR A 212 17.26 19.70 5.78
CA THR A 212 18.42 18.85 5.56
C THR A 212 19.02 18.47 6.92
N VAL A 213 19.09 17.17 7.19
CA VAL A 213 19.77 16.63 8.35
C VAL A 213 21.18 16.18 7.90
N ILE A 214 22.19 16.94 8.30
CA ILE A 214 23.58 16.75 7.83
C ILE A 214 24.00 15.30 8.04
N LYS A 215 24.56 14.68 7.00
CA LYS A 215 25.01 13.29 6.91
C LYS A 215 23.92 12.22 7.08
N SER A 216 22.66 12.59 7.35
CA SER A 216 21.57 11.65 7.61
C SER A 216 20.48 11.64 6.54
N GLY A 217 20.20 12.79 5.87
CA GLY A 217 19.19 12.85 4.83
C GLY A 217 18.27 14.06 4.95
N TYR A 218 16.96 13.82 4.81
CA TYR A 218 15.95 14.87 4.78
C TYR A 218 14.78 14.55 5.71
N ARG A 219 14.12 15.58 6.23
CA ARG A 219 12.95 15.48 7.08
C ARG A 219 11.96 16.58 6.71
N LEU A 220 10.67 16.26 6.68
CA LEU A 220 9.61 17.26 6.60
C LEU A 220 9.10 17.57 8.01
N GLU A 221 9.11 18.85 8.37
CA GLU A 221 8.61 19.39 9.63
C GLU A 221 7.35 20.23 9.40
N GLY A 222 6.40 20.13 10.32
CA GLY A 222 5.17 20.94 10.27
C GLY A 222 3.97 20.28 10.89
#